data_53a75cf03cbd0c974bbdd5fe998db2ca
#
_entry.id   53a75cf03cbd0c974bbdd5fe998db2ca
#
_cell.length_a   1.000
_cell.length_b   1.000
_cell.length_c   1.000
_cell.angle_alpha   90.00
_cell.angle_beta   90.00
_cell.angle_gamma   90.00
#
_symmetry.space_group_name_H-M   'P 1'
#
loop_
_entity.id
_entity.type
_entity.pdbx_description
1 polymer ?
#
loop_
_entity_poly.entity_id
_entity_poly.type
_entity_poly.pdbx_seq_one_letter_code
_entity_poly.pdbx_strand_id
1 'polypeptide(L)'
;YLEKINDVSNSVIPYQLNEMEMEKILDVQGRFYPELNDNKELILKMLTSKIPYFVGPLNSGSRFAWMSKKAGMENISVYPWNVEEVVDVDKTAEKFITRMTNYCTYLPCEKVLPKHSIIYQWYEVLTELSQINIDKIKLGKEMRDDIIQNLFLKKVSVSEKNLIEHLKKSGTYSDIDNRVIKGYQGGDNFASSMSSYITFKKIFGEINMSNIDMIEQIIYWLTIFDDKKIIKRKIEQNYKDKINDSQLKRIVKIKYTGWGQLSKKFLTGIKGDTGHTIIEMLEEGDPRWKEIPNLIQIINRDEKIKTVIEENRLRYNGEDDLPDIIDKLHTSPANKRGIKQCMKVIEEIIEYMGRKPEQIFIEFAREEGEKVETKKVKDKLDKAIGKLKQEFKDYYNDDIKQEIYIISLKNHPTIV
;
A
#
# COMPACT_ATOMS: atom_id res chain seq x y z
N TYR A 1 -6.18 -32.38 -3.85
CA TYR A 1 -6.85 -31.30 -3.07
C TYR A 1 -6.41 -31.26 -1.61
N LEU A 2 -6.31 -32.39 -0.93
CA LEU A 2 -5.90 -32.47 0.47
C LEU A 2 -4.41 -32.14 0.68
N GLU A 3 -3.54 -32.39 -0.29
CA GLU A 3 -2.11 -32.08 -0.21
C GLU A 3 -1.80 -30.57 -0.19
N LYS A 4 -2.70 -29.73 -0.71
CA LYS A 4 -2.58 -28.27 -0.65
C LYS A 4 -3.15 -27.63 0.62
N ILE A 5 -3.78 -28.40 1.47
CA ILE A 5 -4.39 -27.94 2.73
C ILE A 5 -3.36 -27.90 3.89
N ASN A 6 -2.18 -28.44 3.69
CA ASN A 6 -1.09 -28.43 4.66
C ASN A 6 -0.40 -27.07 4.86
N ASP A 7 -0.93 -26.00 4.28
CA ASP A 7 -0.49 -24.66 4.62
C ASP A 7 -1.22 -24.23 5.90
N VAL A 8 -0.47 -23.97 6.95
CA VAL A 8 -0.93 -23.63 8.32
C VAL A 8 -1.92 -22.45 8.36
N SER A 9 -1.98 -21.67 7.30
CA SER A 9 -2.93 -20.55 7.12
C SER A 9 -4.33 -20.99 6.64
N ASN A 10 -4.54 -22.24 6.22
CA ASN A 10 -5.75 -22.70 5.55
C ASN A 10 -6.47 -23.82 6.30
N SER A 11 -6.87 -23.56 7.55
CA SER A 11 -7.77 -24.44 8.30
C SER A 11 -9.24 -24.39 7.84
N VAL A 12 -9.54 -23.67 6.76
CA VAL A 12 -10.89 -23.56 6.20
C VAL A 12 -11.07 -24.61 5.12
N ILE A 13 -12.14 -25.41 5.22
CA ILE A 13 -12.55 -26.35 4.17
C ILE A 13 -12.70 -25.57 2.87
N PRO A 14 -12.00 -25.94 1.78
CA PRO A 14 -12.15 -25.26 0.50
C PRO A 14 -13.60 -25.29 0.03
N TYR A 15 -14.10 -24.15 -0.43
CA TYR A 15 -15.49 -24.05 -0.93
C TYR A 15 -15.79 -25.06 -2.04
N GLN A 16 -14.78 -25.49 -2.80
CA GLN A 16 -14.89 -26.53 -3.81
C GLN A 16 -15.35 -27.87 -3.23
N LEU A 17 -14.96 -28.21 -2.00
CA LEU A 17 -15.47 -29.42 -1.34
C LEU A 17 -16.94 -29.28 -0.97
N ASN A 18 -17.34 -28.11 -0.50
CA ASN A 18 -18.75 -27.81 -0.23
C ASN A 18 -19.59 -27.85 -1.53
N GLU A 19 -19.03 -27.38 -2.63
CA GLU A 19 -19.66 -27.45 -3.96
C GLU A 19 -19.86 -28.92 -4.39
N MET A 20 -18.81 -29.74 -4.29
CA MET A 20 -18.90 -31.17 -4.61
C MET A 20 -19.88 -31.93 -3.70
N GLU A 21 -19.94 -31.59 -2.42
CA GLU A 21 -20.90 -32.18 -1.48
C GLU A 21 -22.32 -31.78 -1.86
N MET A 22 -22.59 -30.50 -2.09
CA MET A 22 -23.90 -30.01 -2.52
C MET A 22 -24.33 -30.63 -3.83
N GLU A 23 -23.42 -30.74 -4.81
CA GLU A 23 -23.70 -31.39 -6.10
C GLU A 23 -24.19 -32.83 -5.92
N LYS A 24 -23.51 -33.62 -5.06
CA LYS A 24 -23.94 -34.98 -4.73
C LYS A 24 -25.27 -35.02 -3.99
N ILE A 25 -25.51 -34.09 -3.07
CA ILE A 25 -26.79 -33.99 -2.37
C ILE A 25 -27.91 -33.71 -3.37
N LEU A 26 -27.71 -32.73 -4.28
CA LEU A 26 -28.71 -32.41 -5.31
C LEU A 26 -28.97 -33.58 -6.27
N ASP A 27 -27.95 -34.33 -6.65
CA ASP A 27 -28.10 -35.51 -7.52
C ASP A 27 -28.92 -36.64 -6.86
N VAL A 28 -28.76 -36.81 -5.55
CA VAL A 28 -29.52 -37.79 -4.80
C VAL A 28 -30.96 -37.34 -4.54
N GLN A 29 -31.11 -36.09 -4.04
CA GLN A 29 -32.43 -35.55 -3.69
C GLN A 29 -33.29 -35.21 -4.93
N GLY A 30 -32.65 -34.84 -6.03
CA GLY A 30 -33.35 -34.59 -7.31
C GLY A 30 -34.07 -35.80 -7.88
N ARG A 31 -33.78 -37.02 -7.40
CA ARG A 31 -34.55 -38.23 -7.74
C ARG A 31 -35.92 -38.25 -7.07
N PHE A 32 -36.07 -37.56 -5.96
CA PHE A 32 -37.32 -37.47 -5.19
C PHE A 32 -38.05 -36.16 -5.42
N TYR A 33 -37.30 -35.10 -5.76
CA TYR A 33 -37.79 -33.74 -5.95
C TYR A 33 -37.27 -33.19 -7.27
N PRO A 34 -38.03 -33.40 -8.40
CA PRO A 34 -37.57 -32.99 -9.73
C PRO A 34 -37.19 -31.50 -9.86
N GLU A 35 -37.83 -30.62 -9.08
CA GLU A 35 -37.59 -29.19 -9.10
C GLU A 35 -36.14 -28.85 -8.67
N LEU A 36 -35.47 -29.74 -7.92
CA LEU A 36 -34.07 -29.55 -7.56
C LEU A 36 -33.15 -29.74 -8.77
N ASN A 37 -33.50 -30.65 -9.70
CA ASN A 37 -32.74 -30.83 -10.93
C ASN A 37 -32.86 -29.63 -11.85
N ASP A 38 -34.06 -29.07 -11.97
CA ASP A 38 -34.35 -27.91 -12.82
C ASP A 38 -33.61 -26.64 -12.31
N ASN A 39 -33.36 -26.56 -11.00
CA ASN A 39 -32.72 -25.43 -10.35
C ASN A 39 -31.28 -25.74 -9.87
N LYS A 40 -30.70 -26.90 -10.19
CA LYS A 40 -29.41 -27.36 -9.70
C LYS A 40 -28.30 -26.32 -9.93
N GLU A 41 -28.17 -25.80 -11.14
CA GLU A 41 -27.17 -24.81 -11.49
C GLU A 41 -27.32 -23.49 -10.68
N LEU A 42 -28.57 -23.05 -10.49
CA LEU A 42 -28.84 -21.85 -9.70
C LEU A 42 -28.50 -22.06 -8.24
N ILE A 43 -28.85 -23.20 -7.65
CA ILE A 43 -28.52 -23.55 -6.25
C ILE A 43 -27.01 -23.60 -6.04
N LEU A 44 -26.27 -24.27 -6.94
CA LEU A 44 -24.82 -24.32 -6.89
C LEU A 44 -24.21 -22.92 -7.04
N LYS A 45 -24.72 -22.12 -7.99
CA LYS A 45 -24.29 -20.72 -8.17
C LYS A 45 -24.54 -19.88 -6.92
N MET A 46 -25.69 -20.05 -6.24
CA MET A 46 -25.98 -19.34 -4.99
C MET A 46 -25.00 -19.72 -3.87
N LEU A 47 -24.63 -20.99 -3.78
CA LEU A 47 -23.70 -21.48 -2.75
C LEU A 47 -22.25 -21.06 -3.02
N THR A 48 -21.81 -21.08 -4.27
CA THR A 48 -20.41 -20.86 -4.65
C THR A 48 -20.09 -19.42 -5.03
N SER A 49 -21.11 -18.57 -5.15
CA SER A 49 -20.95 -17.18 -5.55
C SER A 49 -20.14 -16.39 -4.54
N LYS A 50 -19.17 -15.65 -5.03
CA LYS A 50 -18.34 -14.73 -4.24
C LYS A 50 -18.50 -13.32 -4.75
N ILE A 51 -18.79 -12.41 -3.84
CA ILE A 51 -18.78 -10.99 -4.16
C ILE A 51 -17.30 -10.56 -4.23
N PRO A 52 -16.85 -10.01 -5.36
CA PRO A 52 -15.52 -9.43 -5.42
C PRO A 52 -15.38 -8.33 -4.35
N TYR A 53 -14.28 -8.35 -3.59
CA TYR A 53 -14.05 -7.45 -2.45
C TYR A 53 -14.19 -5.96 -2.81
N PHE A 54 -13.90 -5.59 -4.05
CA PHE A 54 -13.97 -4.22 -4.52
C PHE A 54 -15.40 -3.75 -4.83
N VAL A 55 -16.40 -4.63 -4.82
CA VAL A 55 -17.81 -4.25 -5.06
C VAL A 55 -18.38 -3.46 -3.89
N GLY A 56 -17.94 -3.78 -2.68
CA GLY A 56 -18.40 -3.11 -1.47
C GLY A 56 -19.81 -3.50 -1.03
N PRO A 57 -20.46 -2.67 -0.22
CA PRO A 57 -21.81 -2.93 0.25
C PRO A 57 -22.82 -3.02 -0.90
N LEU A 58 -23.61 -4.12 -0.94
CA LEU A 58 -24.63 -4.32 -1.97
C LEU A 58 -25.86 -3.44 -1.78
N ASN A 59 -26.09 -2.97 -0.56
CA ASN A 59 -27.17 -2.04 -0.25
C ASN A 59 -26.83 -0.65 -0.79
N SER A 60 -27.51 -0.22 -1.84
CA SER A 60 -27.34 1.10 -2.46
C SER A 60 -27.71 2.27 -1.53
N GLY A 61 -28.53 2.04 -0.52
CA GLY A 61 -28.85 3.04 0.52
C GLY A 61 -27.75 3.24 1.56
N SER A 62 -26.70 2.41 1.55
CA SER A 62 -25.56 2.60 2.43
C SER A 62 -24.76 3.84 2.00
N ARG A 63 -24.46 4.72 2.94
CA ARG A 63 -23.56 5.88 2.73
C ARG A 63 -22.16 5.46 2.26
N PHE A 64 -21.80 4.20 2.44
CA PHE A 64 -20.51 3.62 2.03
C PHE A 64 -20.59 2.86 0.71
N ALA A 65 -21.76 2.82 0.07
CA ALA A 65 -21.91 2.15 -1.22
C ALA A 65 -21.27 2.98 -2.34
N TRP A 66 -20.51 2.30 -3.21
CA TRP A 66 -19.92 2.89 -4.43
C TRP A 66 -20.18 2.05 -5.67
N MET A 67 -20.88 0.92 -5.51
CA MET A 67 -21.22 0.01 -6.59
C MET A 67 -21.98 0.73 -7.70
N SER A 68 -21.63 0.43 -8.95
CA SER A 68 -22.32 0.90 -10.14
C SER A 68 -23.04 -0.27 -10.80
N LYS A 69 -24.30 -0.09 -11.16
CA LYS A 69 -25.03 -1.08 -11.96
C LYS A 69 -24.85 -0.83 -13.45
N LYS A 70 -25.01 -1.87 -14.26
CA LYS A 70 -25.04 -1.77 -15.72
C LYS A 70 -26.28 -1.00 -16.16
N ALA A 71 -26.22 -0.39 -17.33
CA ALA A 71 -27.37 0.30 -17.93
C ALA A 71 -28.56 -0.66 -18.10
N GLY A 72 -29.73 -0.21 -17.70
CA GLY A 72 -30.97 -1.03 -17.73
C GLY A 72 -31.16 -1.96 -16.53
N MET A 73 -30.19 -2.00 -15.57
CA MET A 73 -30.25 -2.86 -14.39
C MET A 73 -30.47 -2.07 -13.09
N GLU A 74 -30.84 -0.79 -13.17
CA GLU A 74 -30.92 0.12 -12.04
C GLU A 74 -31.89 -0.38 -10.95
N ASN A 75 -33.01 -0.97 -11.35
CA ASN A 75 -34.08 -1.44 -10.47
C ASN A 75 -33.89 -2.88 -9.98
N ILE A 76 -32.89 -3.60 -10.47
CA ILE A 76 -32.65 -5.00 -10.09
C ILE A 76 -31.86 -5.04 -8.79
N SER A 77 -32.33 -5.81 -7.82
CA SER A 77 -31.60 -6.06 -6.58
C SER A 77 -30.34 -6.87 -6.84
N VAL A 78 -29.24 -6.48 -6.16
CA VAL A 78 -27.96 -7.17 -6.30
C VAL A 78 -27.81 -8.20 -5.19
N TYR A 79 -27.55 -9.42 -5.60
CA TYR A 79 -27.26 -10.56 -4.74
C TYR A 79 -25.89 -11.16 -5.09
N PRO A 80 -25.27 -11.95 -4.23
CA PRO A 80 -23.96 -12.55 -4.50
C PRO A 80 -23.90 -13.31 -5.83
N TRP A 81 -24.97 -13.97 -6.21
CA TRP A 81 -25.05 -14.81 -7.43
C TRP A 81 -25.36 -14.07 -8.73
N ASN A 82 -25.83 -12.82 -8.66
CA ASN A 82 -26.11 -12.03 -9.86
C ASN A 82 -25.19 -10.81 -10.05
N VAL A 83 -24.13 -10.69 -9.25
CA VAL A 83 -23.19 -9.56 -9.30
C VAL A 83 -22.62 -9.37 -10.71
N GLU A 84 -22.19 -10.44 -11.38
CA GLU A 84 -21.60 -10.36 -12.71
C GLU A 84 -22.58 -9.89 -13.79
N GLU A 85 -23.88 -10.13 -13.58
CA GLU A 85 -24.93 -9.76 -14.52
C GLU A 85 -25.37 -8.30 -14.34
N VAL A 86 -25.51 -7.87 -13.09
CA VAL A 86 -26.12 -6.58 -12.72
C VAL A 86 -25.08 -5.49 -12.54
N VAL A 87 -23.89 -5.81 -12.01
CA VAL A 87 -22.88 -4.83 -11.64
C VAL A 87 -21.95 -4.52 -12.81
N ASP A 88 -21.74 -3.23 -13.06
CA ASP A 88 -20.65 -2.75 -13.92
C ASP A 88 -19.32 -2.85 -13.15
N VAL A 89 -18.63 -3.95 -13.41
CA VAL A 89 -17.40 -4.33 -12.70
C VAL A 89 -16.31 -3.26 -12.88
N ASP A 90 -16.16 -2.72 -14.09
CA ASP A 90 -15.09 -1.78 -14.41
C ASP A 90 -15.32 -0.41 -13.75
N LYS A 91 -16.55 0.14 -13.87
CA LYS A 91 -16.92 1.38 -13.16
C LYS A 91 -16.88 1.24 -11.65
N THR A 92 -17.28 0.08 -11.13
CA THR A 92 -17.23 -0.20 -9.69
C THR A 92 -15.81 -0.28 -9.21
N ALA A 93 -14.91 -0.93 -9.96
CA ALA A 93 -13.49 -1.00 -9.65
C ALA A 93 -12.83 0.39 -9.69
N GLU A 94 -13.18 1.25 -10.64
CA GLU A 94 -12.69 2.64 -10.71
C GLU A 94 -13.11 3.46 -9.49
N LYS A 95 -14.38 3.37 -9.09
CA LYS A 95 -14.86 4.03 -7.87
C LYS A 95 -14.17 3.50 -6.61
N PHE A 96 -13.96 2.17 -6.53
CA PHE A 96 -13.20 1.55 -5.45
C PHE A 96 -11.76 2.11 -5.39
N ILE A 97 -11.07 2.12 -6.52
CA ILE A 97 -9.73 2.68 -6.66
C ILE A 97 -9.68 4.12 -6.14
N THR A 98 -10.59 4.96 -6.64
CA THR A 98 -10.67 6.36 -6.24
C THR A 98 -10.86 6.50 -4.74
N ARG A 99 -11.70 5.64 -4.14
CA ARG A 99 -12.01 5.67 -2.71
C ARG A 99 -10.83 5.17 -1.85
N MET A 100 -10.10 4.17 -2.32
CA MET A 100 -8.98 3.56 -1.57
C MET A 100 -7.66 4.31 -1.69
N THR A 101 -7.54 5.22 -2.66
CA THR A 101 -6.32 6.00 -2.86
C THR A 101 -6.38 7.30 -2.07
N ASN A 102 -5.41 7.52 -1.19
CA ASN A 102 -5.27 8.75 -0.42
C ASN A 102 -4.90 9.94 -1.31
N TYR A 103 -5.01 11.14 -0.74
CA TYR A 103 -4.59 12.38 -1.38
C TYR A 103 -3.19 12.80 -0.96
N CYS A 104 -2.52 13.54 -1.84
CA CYS A 104 -1.19 14.07 -1.62
C CYS A 104 -1.17 15.07 -0.46
N THR A 105 -0.14 15.00 0.37
CA THR A 105 0.04 15.89 1.54
C THR A 105 0.08 17.37 1.13
N TYR A 106 0.72 17.69 0.02
CA TYR A 106 0.88 19.09 -0.44
C TYR A 106 -0.13 19.49 -1.51
N LEU A 107 -0.67 18.52 -2.26
CA LEU A 107 -1.68 18.75 -3.30
C LEU A 107 -2.93 17.91 -2.98
N PRO A 108 -3.81 18.37 -2.09
CA PRO A 108 -4.95 17.59 -1.63
C PRO A 108 -5.97 17.22 -2.72
N CYS A 109 -5.91 17.83 -3.91
CA CYS A 109 -6.69 17.42 -5.07
C CYS A 109 -6.07 16.30 -5.89
N GLU A 110 -4.82 15.90 -5.61
CA GLU A 110 -4.08 14.88 -6.36
C GLU A 110 -3.93 13.59 -5.57
N LYS A 111 -4.05 12.44 -6.25
CA LYS A 111 -3.87 11.12 -5.63
C LYS A 111 -2.40 10.81 -5.40
N VAL A 112 -2.12 10.11 -4.30
CA VAL A 112 -0.75 9.67 -3.97
C VAL A 112 -0.29 8.53 -4.86
N LEU A 113 1.03 8.42 -5.01
CA LEU A 113 1.67 7.27 -5.63
C LEU A 113 1.67 6.05 -4.68
N PRO A 114 1.64 4.83 -5.20
CA PRO A 114 1.95 3.64 -4.42
C PRO A 114 3.35 3.72 -3.80
N LYS A 115 3.56 3.12 -2.64
CA LYS A 115 4.88 3.05 -2.02
C LYS A 115 5.92 2.35 -2.92
N HIS A 116 5.46 1.43 -3.76
CA HIS A 116 6.28 0.69 -4.72
C HIS A 116 6.41 1.36 -6.10
N SER A 117 5.84 2.55 -6.31
CA SER A 117 6.10 3.36 -7.52
C SER A 117 7.60 3.61 -7.66
N ILE A 118 8.14 3.46 -8.87
CA ILE A 118 9.57 3.71 -9.13
C ILE A 118 9.91 5.17 -8.86
N ILE A 119 9.01 6.09 -9.24
CA ILE A 119 9.16 7.53 -9.00
C ILE A 119 9.17 7.81 -7.49
N TYR A 120 8.28 7.16 -6.72
CA TYR A 120 8.22 7.34 -5.28
C TYR A 120 9.44 6.75 -4.58
N GLN A 121 9.89 5.54 -4.96
CA GLN A 121 11.13 4.93 -4.46
C GLN A 121 12.35 5.79 -4.78
N TRP A 122 12.42 6.36 -5.97
CA TRP A 122 13.48 7.29 -6.36
C TRP A 122 13.52 8.50 -5.42
N TYR A 123 12.36 9.12 -5.19
CA TYR A 123 12.22 10.21 -4.21
C TYR A 123 12.70 9.80 -2.80
N GLU A 124 12.30 8.61 -2.31
CA GLU A 124 12.71 8.11 -1.00
C GLU A 124 14.24 7.93 -0.92
N VAL A 125 14.86 7.35 -1.95
CA VAL A 125 16.32 7.17 -2.02
C VAL A 125 17.04 8.52 -2.02
N LEU A 126 16.62 9.46 -2.86
CA LEU A 126 17.22 10.80 -2.92
C LEU A 126 17.10 11.53 -1.57
N THR A 127 15.95 11.42 -0.93
CA THR A 127 15.67 12.05 0.37
C THR A 127 16.56 11.45 1.45
N GLU A 128 16.67 10.13 1.54
CA GLU A 128 17.50 9.46 2.55
C GLU A 128 18.97 9.75 2.33
N LEU A 129 19.47 9.69 1.09
CA LEU A 129 20.85 10.04 0.75
C LEU A 129 21.18 11.51 1.06
N SER A 130 20.21 12.42 0.98
CA SER A 130 20.43 13.83 1.36
C SER A 130 20.67 14.03 2.87
N GLN A 131 20.27 13.06 3.70
CA GLN A 131 20.44 13.06 5.15
C GLN A 131 21.74 12.38 5.60
N ILE A 132 22.31 11.53 4.74
CA ILE A 132 23.58 10.84 5.05
C ILE A 132 24.71 11.84 5.13
N ASN A 133 25.45 11.73 6.21
CA ASN A 133 26.67 12.51 6.42
C ASN A 133 27.79 11.62 6.97
N ILE A 134 29.01 11.91 6.56
CA ILE A 134 30.25 11.28 7.02
C ILE A 134 31.04 12.36 7.79
N ASP A 135 31.26 12.15 9.08
CA ASP A 135 31.91 13.15 9.98
C ASP A 135 31.26 14.55 9.89
N LYS A 136 29.92 14.59 9.83
CA LYS A 136 29.09 15.81 9.68
C LYS A 136 29.16 16.48 8.31
N ILE A 137 29.86 15.90 7.33
CA ILE A 137 29.92 16.39 5.95
C ILE A 137 28.90 15.63 5.13
N LYS A 138 28.00 16.32 4.43
CA LYS A 138 26.99 15.73 3.54
C LYS A 138 27.64 15.12 2.30
N LEU A 139 27.02 14.10 1.76
CA LEU A 139 27.44 13.48 0.49
C LEU A 139 27.30 14.47 -0.67
N GLY A 140 28.38 14.67 -1.42
CA GLY A 140 28.36 15.44 -2.66
C GLY A 140 27.57 14.71 -3.77
N LYS A 141 27.19 15.43 -4.83
CA LYS A 141 26.41 14.88 -5.97
C LYS A 141 27.06 13.66 -6.58
N GLU A 142 28.34 13.75 -6.97
CA GLU A 142 29.06 12.66 -7.64
C GLU A 142 29.05 11.36 -6.82
N MET A 143 29.24 11.48 -5.49
CA MET A 143 29.22 10.34 -4.59
C MET A 143 27.82 9.75 -4.44
N ARG A 144 26.77 10.58 -4.38
CA ARG A 144 25.39 10.13 -4.35
C ARG A 144 25.03 9.35 -5.62
N ASP A 145 25.42 9.88 -6.78
CA ASP A 145 25.20 9.24 -8.09
C ASP A 145 25.91 7.89 -8.15
N ASP A 146 27.15 7.82 -7.69
CA ASP A 146 27.93 6.58 -7.63
C ASP A 146 27.29 5.54 -6.69
N ILE A 147 26.83 5.94 -5.50
CA ILE A 147 26.11 5.08 -4.54
C ILE A 147 24.81 4.57 -5.18
N ILE A 148 24.04 5.43 -5.83
CA ILE A 148 22.79 5.04 -6.50
C ILE A 148 23.07 3.99 -7.58
N GLN A 149 23.98 4.28 -8.49
CA GLN A 149 24.30 3.41 -9.64
C GLN A 149 24.87 2.05 -9.21
N ASN A 150 25.69 2.02 -8.18
CA ASN A 150 26.41 0.83 -7.78
C ASN A 150 25.76 0.03 -6.67
N LEU A 151 24.90 0.65 -5.85
CA LEU A 151 24.20 -0.03 -4.75
C LEU A 151 22.70 -0.12 -5.00
N PHE A 152 21.98 1.01 -5.06
CA PHE A 152 20.51 1.01 -5.10
C PHE A 152 19.90 0.43 -6.39
N LEU A 153 20.55 0.63 -7.55
CA LEU A 153 20.08 0.05 -8.82
C LEU A 153 20.49 -1.41 -9.03
N LYS A 154 21.31 -1.98 -8.12
CA LYS A 154 21.79 -3.35 -8.20
C LYS A 154 21.32 -4.24 -7.06
N LYS A 155 21.05 -3.69 -5.86
CA LYS A 155 20.67 -4.42 -4.66
C LYS A 155 19.27 -4.01 -4.20
N VAL A 156 18.44 -5.00 -3.87
CA VAL A 156 17.07 -4.77 -3.35
C VAL A 156 17.11 -4.13 -1.96
N SER A 157 18.13 -4.45 -1.15
CA SER A 157 18.35 -3.84 0.16
C SER A 157 19.80 -3.41 0.26
N VAL A 158 20.02 -2.20 0.75
CA VAL A 158 21.34 -1.62 0.96
C VAL A 158 21.56 -1.44 2.45
N SER A 159 22.64 -2.02 2.99
CA SER A 159 23.05 -1.87 4.38
C SER A 159 24.20 -0.89 4.52
N GLU A 160 24.43 -0.39 5.73
CA GLU A 160 25.62 0.38 6.08
C GLU A 160 26.90 -0.34 5.66
N LYS A 161 26.96 -1.65 5.93
CA LYS A 161 28.10 -2.50 5.51
C LYS A 161 28.34 -2.43 4.01
N ASN A 162 27.27 -2.47 3.20
CA ASN A 162 27.40 -2.35 1.74
C ASN A 162 27.95 -0.98 1.32
N LEU A 163 27.52 0.08 2.01
CA LEU A 163 28.02 1.43 1.76
C LEU A 163 29.50 1.53 2.09
N ILE A 164 29.92 1.07 3.28
CA ILE A 164 31.30 1.07 3.72
C ILE A 164 32.20 0.30 2.75
N GLU A 165 31.83 -0.91 2.37
CA GLU A 165 32.57 -1.72 1.39
C GLU A 165 32.72 -1.02 0.04
N HIS A 166 31.66 -0.33 -0.41
CA HIS A 166 31.68 0.41 -1.66
C HIS A 166 32.60 1.64 -1.58
N LEU A 167 32.50 2.44 -0.53
CA LEU A 167 33.33 3.62 -0.33
C LEU A 167 34.82 3.28 -0.21
N LYS A 168 35.17 2.14 0.39
CA LYS A 168 36.55 1.62 0.41
C LYS A 168 37.04 1.27 -0.99
N LYS A 169 36.23 0.54 -1.77
CA LYS A 169 36.59 0.11 -3.13
C LYS A 169 36.75 1.27 -4.10
N SER A 170 35.95 2.33 -3.94
CA SER A 170 36.05 3.55 -4.77
C SER A 170 37.30 4.38 -4.47
N GLY A 171 38.01 4.08 -3.37
CA GLY A 171 39.20 4.82 -2.95
C GLY A 171 38.91 6.21 -2.36
N THR A 172 37.65 6.62 -2.32
CA THR A 172 37.25 7.97 -1.86
C THR A 172 37.45 8.13 -0.34
N TYR A 173 37.23 7.04 0.41
CA TYR A 173 37.42 6.99 1.86
C TYR A 173 38.11 5.68 2.26
N SER A 174 39.43 5.64 2.13
CA SER A 174 40.23 4.47 2.57
C SER A 174 40.18 4.23 4.09
N ASP A 175 39.87 5.27 4.85
CA ASP A 175 39.82 5.29 6.30
C ASP A 175 38.39 5.29 6.87
N ILE A 176 37.37 4.90 6.05
CA ILE A 176 35.94 4.98 6.39
C ILE A 176 35.58 4.23 7.69
N ASP A 177 36.31 3.18 8.06
CA ASP A 177 36.07 2.43 9.30
C ASP A 177 36.26 3.26 10.57
N ASN A 178 37.04 4.32 10.49
CA ASN A 178 37.30 5.23 11.59
C ASN A 178 36.35 6.46 11.59
N ARG A 179 35.42 6.52 10.61
CA ARG A 179 34.54 7.66 10.43
C ARG A 179 33.13 7.35 10.94
N VAL A 180 32.41 8.38 11.35
CA VAL A 180 31.05 8.27 11.85
C VAL A 180 30.06 8.60 10.72
N ILE A 181 29.31 7.58 10.30
CA ILE A 181 28.25 7.74 9.31
C ILE A 181 26.90 7.88 10.07
N LYS A 182 26.12 8.88 9.73
CA LYS A 182 24.80 9.14 10.31
C LYS A 182 23.79 9.49 9.22
N GLY A 183 22.49 9.34 9.54
CA GLY A 183 21.39 9.74 8.67
C GLY A 183 20.55 8.59 8.10
N TYR A 184 20.88 7.34 8.47
CA TYR A 184 20.04 6.19 8.12
C TYR A 184 18.67 6.27 8.80
N GLN A 185 17.62 6.02 8.07
CA GLN A 185 16.25 5.95 8.60
C GLN A 185 15.88 4.55 9.11
N GLY A 186 16.56 3.51 8.66
CA GLY A 186 16.33 2.11 9.01
C GLY A 186 17.31 1.52 10.04
N GLY A 187 17.94 2.32 10.90
CA GLY A 187 18.96 1.87 11.84
C GLY A 187 20.29 1.65 11.11
N ASP A 188 20.78 0.40 11.02
CA ASP A 188 22.02 0.05 10.31
C ASP A 188 21.79 -0.19 8.80
N ASN A 189 20.60 0.06 8.30
CA ASN A 189 20.23 -0.12 6.90
C ASN A 189 19.52 1.11 6.36
N PHE A 190 19.58 1.29 5.05
CA PHE A 190 18.71 2.22 4.37
C PHE A 190 17.25 1.71 4.45
N ALA A 191 16.32 2.61 4.77
CA ALA A 191 14.90 2.32 4.75
C ALA A 191 14.35 2.35 3.31
N SER A 192 14.95 3.17 2.45
CA SER A 192 14.61 3.28 1.03
C SER A 192 15.23 2.17 0.18
N SER A 193 14.61 1.85 -0.93
CA SER A 193 15.12 0.88 -1.89
C SER A 193 14.54 1.08 -3.28
N MET A 194 15.27 0.63 -4.31
CA MET A 194 14.81 0.59 -5.70
C MET A 194 14.31 -0.81 -6.11
N SER A 195 13.64 -1.50 -5.19
CA SER A 195 13.21 -2.90 -5.38
C SER A 195 12.29 -3.08 -6.59
N SER A 196 11.38 -2.16 -6.82
CA SER A 196 10.49 -2.19 -7.99
C SER A 196 11.26 -1.99 -9.29
N TYR A 197 12.17 -1.02 -9.34
CA TYR A 197 13.04 -0.81 -10.50
C TYR A 197 13.80 -2.09 -10.85
N ILE A 198 14.46 -2.72 -9.87
CA ILE A 198 15.21 -3.97 -10.07
C ILE A 198 14.29 -5.09 -10.56
N THR A 199 13.09 -5.22 -9.99
CA THR A 199 12.12 -6.24 -10.37
C THR A 199 11.63 -6.06 -11.80
N PHE A 200 11.23 -4.86 -12.17
CA PHE A 200 10.74 -4.56 -13.52
C PHE A 200 11.87 -4.56 -14.56
N LYS A 201 13.09 -4.15 -14.20
CA LYS A 201 14.27 -4.29 -15.04
C LYS A 201 14.56 -5.76 -15.41
N LYS A 202 14.38 -6.70 -14.45
CA LYS A 202 14.48 -8.14 -14.73
C LYS A 202 13.37 -8.67 -15.65
N ILE A 203 12.21 -8.01 -15.72
CA ILE A 203 11.08 -8.42 -16.55
C ILE A 203 11.17 -7.82 -17.96
N PHE A 204 11.50 -6.53 -18.07
CA PHE A 204 11.50 -5.79 -19.33
C PHE A 204 12.89 -5.60 -19.95
N GLY A 205 13.96 -5.89 -19.20
CA GLY A 205 15.35 -5.68 -19.61
C GLY A 205 15.82 -4.26 -19.33
N GLU A 206 15.15 -3.26 -19.86
CA GLU A 206 15.48 -1.84 -19.68
C GLU A 206 14.24 -1.04 -19.26
N ILE A 207 14.45 -0.06 -18.39
CA ILE A 207 13.42 0.91 -17.99
C ILE A 207 13.86 2.27 -18.54
N ASN A 208 13.00 2.85 -19.37
CA ASN A 208 13.23 4.12 -20.03
C ASN A 208 11.94 4.95 -20.12
N MET A 209 12.03 6.15 -20.69
CA MET A 209 10.89 7.06 -20.80
C MET A 209 9.69 6.48 -21.59
N SER A 210 9.91 5.51 -22.47
CA SER A 210 8.84 4.90 -23.28
C SER A 210 8.01 3.87 -22.53
N ASN A 211 8.53 3.27 -21.44
CA ASN A 211 7.87 2.21 -20.70
C ASN A 211 7.59 2.55 -19.22
N ILE A 212 8.18 3.62 -18.70
CA ILE A 212 8.03 3.97 -17.26
C ILE A 212 6.57 4.23 -16.88
N ASP A 213 5.79 4.94 -17.69
CA ASP A 213 4.38 5.22 -17.40
C ASP A 213 3.52 3.96 -17.40
N MET A 214 3.81 3.02 -18.31
CA MET A 214 3.17 1.71 -18.32
C MET A 214 3.50 0.93 -17.04
N ILE A 215 4.77 0.92 -16.62
CA ILE A 215 5.21 0.23 -15.42
C ILE A 215 4.57 0.84 -14.17
N GLU A 216 4.52 2.17 -14.07
CA GLU A 216 3.85 2.88 -12.97
C GLU A 216 2.36 2.51 -12.88
N GLN A 217 1.67 2.45 -14.02
CA GLN A 217 0.27 2.04 -14.06
C GLN A 217 0.08 0.57 -13.63
N ILE A 218 1.00 -0.31 -14.01
CA ILE A 218 0.98 -1.71 -13.57
C ILE A 218 1.23 -1.80 -12.07
N ILE A 219 2.20 -1.08 -11.52
CA ILE A 219 2.47 -1.02 -10.08
C ILE A 219 1.22 -0.53 -9.32
N TYR A 220 0.55 0.47 -9.86
CA TYR A 220 -0.70 0.98 -9.31
C TYR A 220 -1.78 -0.12 -9.24
N TRP A 221 -2.00 -0.88 -10.31
CA TRP A 221 -2.94 -2.00 -10.28
C TRP A 221 -2.52 -3.13 -9.34
N LEU A 222 -1.23 -3.46 -9.29
CA LEU A 222 -0.68 -4.46 -8.37
C LEU A 222 -0.82 -4.06 -6.89
N THR A 223 -0.92 -2.76 -6.61
CA THR A 223 -1.13 -2.24 -5.26
C THR A 223 -2.61 -2.28 -4.84
N ILE A 224 -3.52 -2.09 -5.78
CA ILE A 224 -4.95 -1.98 -5.51
C ILE A 224 -5.65 -3.33 -5.54
N PHE A 225 -5.33 -4.15 -6.54
CA PHE A 225 -6.04 -5.40 -6.77
C PHE A 225 -5.27 -6.60 -6.22
N ASP A 226 -5.93 -7.41 -5.39
CA ASP A 226 -5.44 -8.72 -4.98
C ASP A 226 -5.79 -9.82 -5.99
N ASP A 227 -6.83 -9.62 -6.80
CA ASP A 227 -7.28 -10.62 -7.77
C ASP A 227 -6.43 -10.59 -9.04
N LYS A 228 -5.68 -11.67 -9.22
CA LYS A 228 -4.81 -11.87 -10.39
C LYS A 228 -5.56 -11.85 -11.72
N LYS A 229 -6.85 -12.25 -11.75
CA LYS A 229 -7.67 -12.25 -12.98
C LYS A 229 -7.97 -10.82 -13.41
N ILE A 230 -8.26 -9.93 -12.46
CA ILE A 230 -8.51 -8.52 -12.73
C ILE A 230 -7.24 -7.84 -13.24
N ILE A 231 -6.11 -8.07 -12.55
CA ILE A 231 -4.81 -7.52 -12.98
C ILE A 231 -4.47 -7.97 -14.40
N LYS A 232 -4.60 -9.28 -14.67
CA LYS A 232 -4.35 -9.84 -15.99
C LYS A 232 -5.22 -9.17 -17.05
N ARG A 233 -6.53 -9.10 -16.84
CA ARG A 233 -7.48 -8.46 -17.76
C ARG A 233 -7.14 -6.99 -18.03
N LYS A 234 -6.81 -6.21 -16.99
CA LYS A 234 -6.43 -4.79 -17.16
C LYS A 234 -5.14 -4.63 -17.95
N ILE A 235 -4.16 -5.48 -17.74
CA ILE A 235 -2.89 -5.46 -18.50
C ILE A 235 -3.15 -5.84 -19.96
N GLU A 236 -3.93 -6.89 -20.24
CA GLU A 236 -4.27 -7.33 -21.57
C GLU A 236 -5.10 -6.28 -22.34
N GLN A 237 -6.03 -5.61 -21.68
CA GLN A 237 -6.83 -4.55 -22.30
C GLN A 237 -6.02 -3.31 -22.68
N ASN A 238 -5.02 -2.93 -21.89
CA ASN A 238 -4.32 -1.66 -22.07
C ASN A 238 -2.93 -1.83 -22.73
N TYR A 239 -2.29 -3.00 -22.59
CA TYR A 239 -0.88 -3.19 -22.96
C TYR A 239 -0.60 -4.53 -23.68
N LYS A 240 -1.60 -5.12 -24.34
CA LYS A 240 -1.47 -6.41 -25.04
C LYS A 240 -0.29 -6.45 -26.02
N ASP A 241 -0.07 -5.36 -26.75
CA ASP A 241 0.97 -5.27 -27.77
C ASP A 241 2.37 -4.97 -27.19
N LYS A 242 2.45 -4.62 -25.90
CA LYS A 242 3.69 -4.22 -25.23
C LYS A 242 4.21 -5.26 -24.23
N ILE A 243 3.40 -6.25 -23.87
CA ILE A 243 3.69 -7.22 -22.81
C ILE A 243 3.44 -8.62 -23.34
N ASN A 244 4.46 -9.46 -23.38
CA ASN A 244 4.32 -10.85 -23.79
C ASN A 244 3.81 -11.75 -22.65
N ASP A 245 3.34 -12.96 -22.99
CA ASP A 245 2.77 -13.91 -22.03
C ASP A 245 3.72 -14.30 -20.88
N SER A 246 5.02 -14.38 -21.15
CA SER A 246 6.02 -14.69 -20.12
C SER A 246 6.16 -13.55 -19.12
N GLN A 247 6.20 -12.31 -19.60
CA GLN A 247 6.24 -11.11 -18.78
C GLN A 247 4.94 -10.98 -17.96
N LEU A 248 3.79 -11.18 -18.60
CA LEU A 248 2.48 -11.14 -17.94
C LEU A 248 2.40 -12.15 -16.78
N LYS A 249 2.82 -13.41 -17.01
CA LYS A 249 2.86 -14.44 -15.95
C LYS A 249 3.76 -14.07 -14.77
N ARG A 250 4.85 -13.35 -15.02
CA ARG A 250 5.77 -12.87 -13.97
C ARG A 250 5.16 -11.70 -13.21
N ILE A 251 4.56 -10.73 -13.90
CA ILE A 251 3.95 -9.54 -13.31
C ILE A 251 2.79 -9.92 -12.37
N VAL A 252 1.89 -10.79 -12.80
CA VAL A 252 0.70 -11.19 -12.02
C VAL A 252 1.05 -11.94 -10.72
N LYS A 253 2.28 -12.42 -10.57
CA LYS A 253 2.78 -13.03 -9.33
C LYS A 253 3.25 -12.00 -8.29
N ILE A 254 3.50 -10.78 -8.72
CA ILE A 254 3.95 -9.71 -7.83
C ILE A 254 2.76 -9.21 -7.01
N LYS A 255 2.98 -8.97 -5.73
CA LYS A 255 2.01 -8.32 -4.84
C LYS A 255 2.67 -7.12 -4.19
N TYR A 256 2.05 -5.96 -4.35
CA TYR A 256 2.47 -4.73 -3.71
C TYR A 256 1.42 -4.26 -2.72
N THR A 257 1.86 -3.55 -1.68
CA THR A 257 0.99 -2.99 -0.64
C THR A 257 1.55 -1.65 -0.17
N GLY A 258 0.65 -0.80 0.31
CA GLY A 258 1.03 0.48 0.89
C GLY A 258 1.05 1.63 -0.11
N TRP A 259 0.80 2.82 0.43
CA TRP A 259 0.73 4.08 -0.29
C TRP A 259 1.81 5.03 0.19
N GLY A 260 2.32 5.83 -0.73
CA GLY A 260 3.14 6.97 -0.42
C GLY A 260 2.32 8.14 0.13
N GLN A 261 2.96 9.28 0.33
CA GLN A 261 2.33 10.50 0.81
C GLN A 261 2.28 11.60 -0.26
N LEU A 262 2.94 11.40 -1.39
CA LEU A 262 3.10 12.40 -2.44
C LEU A 262 2.55 11.89 -3.78
N SER A 263 2.04 12.82 -4.59
CA SER A 263 1.53 12.53 -5.93
C SER A 263 2.64 12.61 -6.99
N LYS A 264 2.42 11.96 -8.14
CA LYS A 264 3.29 12.08 -9.31
C LYS A 264 3.40 13.54 -9.75
N LYS A 265 2.27 14.27 -9.80
CA LYS A 265 2.24 15.67 -10.19
C LYS A 265 3.09 16.55 -9.27
N PHE A 266 3.08 16.31 -7.96
CA PHE A 266 3.92 17.04 -7.02
C PHE A 266 5.40 16.78 -7.27
N LEU A 267 5.80 15.53 -7.49
CA LEU A 267 7.20 15.16 -7.63
C LEU A 267 7.82 15.53 -8.99
N THR A 268 7.05 15.32 -10.07
CA THR A 268 7.56 15.43 -11.48
C THR A 268 6.79 16.40 -12.35
N GLY A 269 5.65 16.92 -11.90
CA GLY A 269 4.77 17.76 -12.72
C GLY A 269 4.87 19.24 -12.43
N ILE A 270 5.28 19.64 -11.22
CA ILE A 270 5.44 21.04 -10.84
C ILE A 270 6.88 21.45 -11.10
N LYS A 271 7.04 22.55 -11.84
CA LYS A 271 8.34 23.18 -12.09
C LYS A 271 8.48 24.42 -11.22
N GLY A 272 9.55 24.46 -10.43
CA GLY A 272 9.91 25.61 -9.62
C GLY A 272 10.37 26.83 -10.43
N ASP A 273 10.91 27.82 -9.73
CA ASP A 273 11.40 29.09 -10.33
C ASP A 273 12.49 28.88 -11.37
N THR A 274 13.36 27.88 -11.17
CA THR A 274 14.45 27.52 -12.09
C THR A 274 14.02 26.65 -13.25
N GLY A 275 12.75 26.22 -13.30
CA GLY A 275 12.23 25.32 -14.30
C GLY A 275 12.44 23.85 -14.02
N HIS A 276 13.12 23.50 -12.92
CA HIS A 276 13.33 22.12 -12.47
C HIS A 276 12.14 21.61 -11.63
N THR A 277 11.87 20.33 -11.74
CA THR A 277 10.90 19.62 -10.88
C THR A 277 11.50 19.33 -9.50
N ILE A 278 10.66 18.92 -8.55
CA ILE A 278 11.11 18.59 -7.18
C ILE A 278 12.13 17.44 -7.23
N ILE A 279 11.89 16.42 -8.05
CA ILE A 279 12.85 15.30 -8.19
C ILE A 279 14.17 15.78 -8.78
N GLU A 280 14.14 16.57 -9.84
CA GLU A 280 15.37 17.16 -10.44
C GLU A 280 16.15 18.00 -9.44
N MET A 281 15.47 18.82 -8.61
CA MET A 281 16.14 19.60 -7.56
C MET A 281 16.75 18.70 -6.46
N LEU A 282 16.10 17.60 -6.10
CA LEU A 282 16.64 16.64 -5.13
C LEU A 282 17.82 15.83 -5.69
N GLU A 283 17.85 15.59 -6.99
CA GLU A 283 18.88 14.83 -7.69
C GLU A 283 20.09 15.70 -8.05
N GLU A 284 19.85 16.78 -8.75
CA GLU A 284 20.90 17.63 -9.32
C GLU A 284 21.27 18.82 -8.44
N GLY A 285 20.40 19.16 -7.49
CA GLY A 285 20.49 20.41 -6.74
C GLY A 285 19.79 21.55 -7.48
N ASP A 286 19.91 22.74 -6.93
CA ASP A 286 19.39 23.98 -7.52
C ASP A 286 20.59 24.95 -7.69
N PRO A 287 20.77 25.54 -8.87
CA PRO A 287 21.88 26.47 -9.13
C PRO A 287 21.97 27.64 -8.14
N ARG A 288 20.85 27.98 -7.49
CA ARG A 288 20.77 29.05 -6.47
C ARG A 288 21.34 28.64 -5.11
N TRP A 289 21.52 27.34 -4.88
CA TRP A 289 21.90 26.80 -3.56
C TRP A 289 23.23 26.04 -3.65
N LYS A 290 24.09 26.26 -2.67
CA LYS A 290 25.42 25.61 -2.60
C LYS A 290 25.35 24.12 -2.33
N GLU A 291 24.31 23.69 -1.62
CA GLU A 291 24.10 22.30 -1.24
C GLU A 291 22.82 21.76 -1.90
N ILE A 292 22.78 20.45 -2.13
CA ILE A 292 21.57 19.78 -2.58
C ILE A 292 20.51 19.91 -1.48
N PRO A 293 19.36 20.51 -1.77
CA PRO A 293 18.33 20.78 -0.78
C PRO A 293 17.58 19.50 -0.39
N ASN A 294 16.97 19.51 0.79
CA ASN A 294 15.93 18.55 1.13
C ASN A 294 14.54 19.10 0.68
N LEU A 295 13.52 18.22 0.70
CA LEU A 295 12.17 18.58 0.28
C LEU A 295 11.62 19.83 1.01
N ILE A 296 11.81 19.93 2.32
CA ILE A 296 11.31 21.06 3.13
C ILE A 296 11.98 22.35 2.70
N GLN A 297 13.28 22.30 2.41
CA GLN A 297 14.03 23.48 1.92
C GLN A 297 13.54 23.92 0.53
N ILE A 298 13.25 22.96 -0.35
CA ILE A 298 12.67 23.26 -1.68
C ILE A 298 11.32 23.98 -1.50
N ILE A 299 10.40 23.38 -0.73
CA ILE A 299 9.06 23.95 -0.51
C ILE A 299 9.13 25.35 0.11
N ASN A 300 10.05 25.57 1.06
CA ASN A 300 10.15 26.85 1.77
C ASN A 300 10.85 27.95 0.99
N ARG A 301 11.67 27.64 -0.01
CA ARG A 301 12.51 28.60 -0.72
C ARG A 301 12.07 28.88 -2.15
N ASP A 302 11.28 27.98 -2.75
CA ASP A 302 10.78 28.15 -4.12
C ASP A 302 9.37 28.74 -4.12
N GLU A 303 9.24 29.97 -4.60
CA GLU A 303 7.97 30.72 -4.55
C GLU A 303 6.91 30.13 -5.48
N LYS A 304 7.30 29.61 -6.65
CA LYS A 304 6.31 28.96 -7.54
C LYS A 304 5.73 27.70 -6.93
N ILE A 305 6.57 26.86 -6.31
CA ILE A 305 6.09 25.65 -5.64
C ILE A 305 5.15 26.00 -4.49
N LYS A 306 5.48 27.02 -3.68
CA LYS A 306 4.58 27.51 -2.62
C LYS A 306 3.23 27.97 -3.19
N THR A 307 3.26 28.80 -4.22
CA THR A 307 2.03 29.30 -4.86
C THR A 307 1.14 28.17 -5.35
N VAL A 308 1.71 27.17 -6.03
CA VAL A 308 0.94 26.00 -6.50
C VAL A 308 0.34 25.20 -5.35
N ILE A 309 1.08 25.03 -4.23
CA ILE A 309 0.57 24.35 -3.04
C ILE A 309 -0.61 25.14 -2.44
N GLU A 310 -0.48 26.45 -2.29
CA GLU A 310 -1.51 27.33 -1.74
C GLU A 310 -2.77 27.36 -2.62
N GLU A 311 -2.62 27.53 -3.93
CA GLU A 311 -3.73 27.48 -4.87
C GLU A 311 -4.47 26.13 -4.82
N ASN A 312 -3.73 25.03 -4.71
CA ASN A 312 -4.33 23.69 -4.61
C ASN A 312 -5.10 23.51 -3.29
N ARG A 313 -4.58 24.05 -2.18
CA ARG A 313 -5.26 24.07 -0.89
C ARG A 313 -6.55 24.89 -0.94
N LEU A 314 -6.50 26.06 -1.57
CA LEU A 314 -7.68 26.93 -1.71
C LEU A 314 -8.77 26.25 -2.53
N ARG A 315 -8.42 25.59 -3.63
CA ARG A 315 -9.39 24.79 -4.42
C ARG A 315 -10.03 23.69 -3.61
N TYR A 316 -9.27 22.99 -2.78
CA TYR A 316 -9.77 21.90 -1.96
C TYR A 316 -10.71 22.39 -0.84
N ASN A 317 -10.41 23.53 -0.23
CA ASN A 317 -11.20 24.11 0.85
C ASN A 317 -12.49 24.80 0.36
N GLY A 318 -12.68 24.98 -0.95
CA GLY A 318 -13.82 25.70 -1.52
C GLY A 318 -15.11 24.90 -1.69
N GLU A 319 -15.06 23.57 -1.56
CA GLU A 319 -16.20 22.71 -1.92
C GLU A 319 -16.81 21.87 -0.78
N ASP A 320 -16.12 21.69 0.34
CA ASP A 320 -16.60 20.83 1.43
C ASP A 320 -16.43 21.48 2.81
N ASP A 321 -17.45 21.39 3.66
CA ASP A 321 -17.34 21.73 5.08
C ASP A 321 -16.31 20.81 5.78
N LEU A 322 -15.53 21.37 6.71
CA LEU A 322 -14.50 20.65 7.47
C LEU A 322 -14.96 19.30 8.07
N PRO A 323 -16.17 19.19 8.65
CA PRO A 323 -16.72 17.93 9.12
C PRO A 323 -16.84 16.87 8.02
N ASP A 324 -17.23 17.26 6.81
CA ASP A 324 -17.37 16.35 5.66
C ASP A 324 -16.02 15.87 5.15
N ILE A 325 -15.00 16.75 5.16
CA ILE A 325 -13.62 16.38 4.82
C ILE A 325 -13.11 15.29 5.79
N ILE A 326 -13.32 15.48 7.11
CA ILE A 326 -12.89 14.52 8.13
C ILE A 326 -13.62 13.18 7.96
N ASP A 327 -14.90 13.21 7.63
CA ASP A 327 -15.66 11.98 7.40
C ASP A 327 -15.26 11.23 6.14
N LYS A 328 -14.72 11.91 5.14
CA LYS A 328 -14.16 11.32 3.91
C LYS A 328 -12.72 10.78 4.09
N LEU A 329 -12.00 11.12 5.18
CA LEU A 329 -10.65 10.62 5.44
C LEU A 329 -10.64 9.09 5.59
N HIS A 330 -9.69 8.43 4.94
CA HIS A 330 -9.42 7.00 5.13
C HIS A 330 -8.55 6.76 6.37
N THR A 331 -9.16 6.87 7.55
CA THR A 331 -8.49 6.62 8.84
C THR A 331 -9.47 5.99 9.81
N SER A 332 -8.95 5.47 10.93
CA SER A 332 -9.79 4.81 11.93
C SER A 332 -10.87 5.76 12.49
N PRO A 333 -12.02 5.24 12.93
CA PRO A 333 -13.05 6.06 13.59
C PRO A 333 -12.53 6.79 14.83
N ALA A 334 -11.56 6.23 15.53
CA ALA A 334 -10.91 6.86 16.69
C ALA A 334 -10.14 8.11 16.26
N ASN A 335 -9.32 8.01 15.19
CA ASN A 335 -8.59 9.15 14.66
C ASN A 335 -9.51 10.26 14.17
N LYS A 336 -10.60 9.92 13.46
CA LYS A 336 -11.61 10.90 13.03
C LYS A 336 -12.21 11.66 14.21
N ARG A 337 -12.54 10.95 15.31
CA ARG A 337 -13.03 11.59 16.55
C ARG A 337 -11.99 12.51 17.16
N GLY A 338 -10.72 12.07 17.23
CA GLY A 338 -9.61 12.91 17.71
C GLY A 338 -9.48 14.19 16.90
N ILE A 339 -9.46 14.09 15.56
CA ILE A 339 -9.36 15.26 14.67
C ILE A 339 -10.55 16.21 14.90
N LYS A 340 -11.79 15.69 14.95
CA LYS A 340 -12.99 16.51 15.22
C LYS A 340 -12.91 17.22 16.58
N GLN A 341 -12.36 16.57 17.59
CA GLN A 341 -12.18 17.17 18.90
C GLN A 341 -11.13 18.28 18.88
N CYS A 342 -9.99 18.06 18.20
CA CYS A 342 -8.97 19.11 18.01
C CYS A 342 -9.55 20.33 17.28
N MET A 343 -10.37 20.12 16.24
CA MET A 343 -11.02 21.22 15.52
C MET A 343 -11.93 22.05 16.41
N LYS A 344 -12.74 21.41 17.27
CA LYS A 344 -13.58 22.13 18.22
C LYS A 344 -12.77 22.99 19.18
N VAL A 345 -11.66 22.47 19.70
CA VAL A 345 -10.77 23.25 20.58
C VAL A 345 -10.19 24.46 19.84
N ILE A 346 -9.82 24.29 18.56
CA ILE A 346 -9.30 25.40 17.74
C ILE A 346 -10.40 26.45 17.52
N GLU A 347 -11.62 26.03 17.22
CA GLU A 347 -12.78 26.91 17.05
C GLU A 347 -13.07 27.72 18.34
N GLU A 348 -13.07 27.07 19.50
CA GLU A 348 -13.23 27.72 20.80
C GLU A 348 -12.12 28.75 21.08
N ILE A 349 -10.86 28.43 20.72
CA ILE A 349 -9.74 29.36 20.87
C ILE A 349 -9.92 30.58 19.93
N ILE A 350 -10.34 30.37 18.69
CA ILE A 350 -10.61 31.44 17.74
C ILE A 350 -11.72 32.36 18.25
N GLU A 351 -12.81 31.78 18.76
CA GLU A 351 -13.91 32.53 19.35
C GLU A 351 -13.45 33.37 20.55
N TYR A 352 -12.68 32.76 21.47
CA TYR A 352 -12.17 33.46 22.66
C TYR A 352 -11.18 34.58 22.31
N MET A 353 -10.28 34.32 21.34
CA MET A 353 -9.24 35.29 20.94
C MET A 353 -9.72 36.34 19.94
N GLY A 354 -10.87 36.15 19.31
CA GLY A 354 -11.42 37.04 18.29
C GLY A 354 -10.61 37.06 16.97
N ARG A 355 -9.64 36.17 16.81
CA ARG A 355 -8.79 36.04 15.60
C ARG A 355 -8.30 34.63 15.39
N LYS A 356 -8.00 34.28 14.14
CA LYS A 356 -7.38 32.99 13.81
C LYS A 356 -5.92 32.94 14.28
N PRO A 357 -5.40 31.80 14.77
CA PRO A 357 -3.99 31.63 15.08
C PRO A 357 -3.13 31.72 13.80
N GLU A 358 -1.97 32.34 13.92
CA GLU A 358 -1.03 32.42 12.78
C GLU A 358 -0.35 31.09 12.50
N GLN A 359 -0.13 30.28 13.53
CA GLN A 359 0.48 28.96 13.43
C GLN A 359 -0.15 28.02 14.45
N ILE A 360 -0.26 26.75 14.08
CA ILE A 360 -0.71 25.65 14.94
C ILE A 360 0.40 24.60 14.95
N PHE A 361 0.94 24.30 16.13
CA PHE A 361 1.91 23.22 16.33
C PHE A 361 1.16 21.98 16.81
N ILE A 362 1.37 20.86 16.11
CA ILE A 362 0.77 19.58 16.47
C ILE A 362 1.90 18.63 16.83
N GLU A 363 1.93 18.21 18.08
CA GLU A 363 2.83 17.17 18.56
C GLU A 363 2.10 15.82 18.52
N PHE A 364 2.72 14.86 17.85
CA PHE A 364 2.28 13.48 17.91
C PHE A 364 3.17 12.69 18.86
N ALA A 365 2.64 12.30 20.01
CA ALA A 365 3.27 11.27 20.80
C ALA A 365 3.13 9.94 20.03
N ARG A 366 4.22 9.42 19.49
CA ARG A 366 4.29 8.02 19.09
C ARG A 366 4.44 7.22 20.38
N GLU A 367 3.38 6.59 20.83
CA GLU A 367 3.56 5.39 21.63
C GLU A 367 4.34 4.41 20.76
N GLU A 368 5.52 4.01 21.18
CA GLU A 368 6.19 2.84 20.62
C GLU A 368 5.22 1.68 20.82
N GLY A 369 4.50 1.34 19.74
CA GLY A 369 3.48 0.32 19.78
C GLY A 369 4.13 -0.96 20.28
N GLU A 370 3.51 -1.56 21.26
CA GLU A 370 3.88 -2.75 22.02
C GLU A 370 4.31 -3.93 21.15
N LYS A 371 5.50 -3.86 20.55
CA LYS A 371 6.24 -5.06 20.12
C LYS A 371 6.49 -6.04 21.27
N VAL A 372 6.36 -5.56 22.51
CA VAL A 372 6.55 -6.31 23.72
C VAL A 372 5.39 -7.24 24.05
N GLU A 373 4.13 -6.89 23.70
CA GLU A 373 2.98 -7.75 23.99
C GLU A 373 2.89 -8.98 23.09
N THR A 374 3.17 -8.84 21.80
CA THR A 374 3.15 -9.98 20.87
C THR A 374 4.18 -11.04 21.25
N LYS A 375 5.36 -10.61 21.69
CA LYS A 375 6.40 -11.53 22.17
C LYS A 375 6.00 -12.18 23.50
N LYS A 376 5.42 -11.41 24.44
CA LYS A 376 4.91 -11.94 25.72
C LYS A 376 3.74 -12.91 25.55
N VAL A 377 2.84 -12.66 24.59
CA VAL A 377 1.72 -13.56 24.27
C VAL A 377 2.24 -14.86 23.66
N LYS A 378 3.20 -14.77 22.72
CA LYS A 378 3.85 -15.93 22.12
C LYS A 378 4.58 -16.76 23.18
N ASP A 379 5.38 -16.14 24.05
CA ASP A 379 6.10 -16.84 25.14
C ASP A 379 5.14 -17.49 26.14
N LYS A 380 3.98 -16.86 26.44
CA LYS A 380 2.93 -17.48 27.29
C LYS A 380 2.28 -18.66 26.60
N LEU A 381 2.02 -18.58 25.31
CA LEU A 381 1.45 -19.65 24.51
C LEU A 381 2.41 -20.84 24.41
N ASP A 382 3.69 -20.58 24.12
CA ASP A 382 4.71 -21.62 24.04
C ASP A 382 4.92 -22.32 25.39
N LYS A 383 4.84 -21.58 26.51
CA LYS A 383 4.86 -22.16 27.87
C LYS A 383 3.61 -23.00 28.18
N ALA A 384 2.42 -22.57 27.73
CA ALA A 384 1.19 -23.31 27.91
C ALA A 384 1.19 -24.63 27.09
N ILE A 385 1.65 -24.56 25.85
CA ILE A 385 1.84 -25.73 24.98
C ILE A 385 2.88 -26.69 25.56
N GLY A 386 3.97 -26.16 26.13
CA GLY A 386 5.00 -26.96 26.80
C GLY A 386 4.47 -27.71 28.03
N LYS A 387 3.59 -27.08 28.83
CA LYS A 387 2.92 -27.71 29.95
C LYS A 387 1.95 -28.82 29.50
N LEU A 388 1.13 -28.55 28.49
CA LEU A 388 0.22 -29.53 27.90
C LEU A 388 0.96 -30.74 27.32
N LYS A 389 2.12 -30.54 26.69
CA LYS A 389 2.99 -31.62 26.22
C LYS A 389 3.49 -32.52 27.35
N GLN A 390 3.80 -31.93 28.52
CA GLN A 390 4.24 -32.70 29.69
C GLN A 390 3.09 -33.45 30.35
N GLU A 391 1.90 -32.85 30.45
CA GLU A 391 0.74 -33.46 31.09
C GLU A 391 0.09 -34.58 30.25
N PHE A 392 0.15 -34.45 28.91
CA PHE A 392 -0.50 -35.38 27.98
C PHE A 392 0.50 -36.01 27.00
N LYS A 393 1.67 -36.40 27.50
CA LYS A 393 2.78 -36.92 26.70
C LYS A 393 2.39 -38.09 25.77
N ASP A 394 1.46 -38.93 26.20
CA ASP A 394 1.02 -40.14 25.50
C ASP A 394 -0.10 -39.86 24.48
N TYR A 395 -0.75 -38.71 24.55
CA TYR A 395 -1.86 -38.30 23.68
C TYR A 395 -1.55 -37.11 22.78
N TYR A 396 -0.38 -36.47 22.98
CA TYR A 396 -0.02 -35.26 22.26
C TYR A 396 0.58 -35.62 20.90
N ASN A 397 -0.16 -35.28 19.85
CA ASN A 397 0.31 -35.36 18.45
C ASN A 397 0.29 -33.97 17.79
N ASP A 398 0.78 -33.87 16.54
CA ASP A 398 0.85 -32.64 15.81
C ASP A 398 -0.54 -32.06 15.45
N ASP A 399 -1.58 -32.89 15.38
CA ASP A 399 -2.95 -32.47 15.10
C ASP A 399 -3.54 -31.68 16.29
N ILE A 400 -3.30 -32.17 17.52
CA ILE A 400 -3.70 -31.46 18.75
C ILE A 400 -2.98 -30.10 18.87
N LYS A 401 -1.73 -30.04 18.45
CA LYS A 401 -0.97 -28.79 18.42
C LYS A 401 -1.60 -27.76 17.48
N GLN A 402 -2.09 -28.18 16.32
CA GLN A 402 -2.80 -27.32 15.38
C GLN A 402 -4.14 -26.84 15.92
N GLU A 403 -4.92 -27.71 16.56
CA GLU A 403 -6.20 -27.35 17.18
C GLU A 403 -6.04 -26.33 18.31
N ILE A 404 -5.03 -26.52 19.18
CA ILE A 404 -4.74 -25.56 20.27
C ILE A 404 -4.32 -24.20 19.70
N TYR A 405 -3.53 -24.18 18.62
CA TYR A 405 -3.13 -22.95 17.95
C TYR A 405 -4.34 -22.20 17.33
N ILE A 406 -5.25 -22.94 16.72
CA ILE A 406 -6.50 -22.42 16.12
C ILE A 406 -7.43 -21.85 17.20
N ILE A 407 -7.59 -22.54 18.33
CA ILE A 407 -8.41 -22.06 19.45
C ILE A 407 -7.81 -20.79 20.06
N SER A 408 -6.49 -20.71 20.16
CA SER A 408 -5.79 -19.54 20.66
C SER A 408 -5.96 -18.33 19.74
N LEU A 409 -5.86 -18.50 18.42
CA LEU A 409 -6.11 -17.45 17.44
C LEU A 409 -7.56 -16.97 17.42
N LYS A 410 -8.54 -17.85 17.64
CA LYS A 410 -9.96 -17.50 17.75
C LYS A 410 -10.27 -16.65 18.98
N ASN A 411 -9.56 -16.89 20.08
CA ASN A 411 -9.76 -16.18 21.35
C ASN A 411 -9.00 -14.84 21.43
N HIS A 412 -8.09 -14.58 20.51
CA HIS A 412 -7.32 -13.32 20.40
C HIS A 412 -7.33 -12.78 18.97
N PRO A 413 -8.45 -12.20 18.49
CA PRO A 413 -8.60 -11.72 17.11
C PRO A 413 -7.73 -10.51 16.76
N THR A 414 -6.93 -10.02 17.68
CA THR A 414 -6.01 -8.87 17.48
C THR A 414 -4.64 -9.26 16.94
N ILE A 415 -4.40 -10.54 16.58
CA ILE A 415 -3.11 -11.05 16.09
C ILE A 415 -3.19 -11.41 14.59
N VAL A 416 -4.02 -10.74 13.83
CA VAL A 416 -4.03 -10.83 12.35
C VAL A 416 -3.71 -9.47 11.75
#